data_fd48a9e6c052562a821e2fb2e0159e34
#
_entry.id   fd48a9e6c052562a821e2fb2e0159e34
#
_cell.length_a   1.000
_cell.length_b   1.000
_cell.length_c   1.000
_cell.angle_alpha   90.00
_cell.angle_beta   90.00
_cell.angle_gamma   90.00
#
_symmetry.space_group_name_H-M   'P 1'
#
loop_
_entity.id
_entity.type
_entity.pdbx_description
1 polymer ?
#
loop_
_entity_poly.entity_id
_entity_poly.type
_entity_poly.pdbx_seq_one_letter_code
_entity_poly.pdbx_strand_id
1 'polypeptide(L)'
;LKTLEEPRKNTLIVLLAHNINLLPKTILSRCQTIHINPTYDQESADWLSKQITKNTRDDFDFMQLLESSLGVPYKALDDLKGDYFIKYQSWQNLLLDIALSPTKISNTDIFSDNELEVLKCLQRLLNEAIKIKVLDHDGANLELNRVIEKTSYSHLFKLLDDTNCAISMSQTTVNIKLLLDNVLVVWSHITNLKKYPAITNIQEY
;
A
#
# COMPACT_ATOMS: atom_id res chain seq x y z
N LEU A 1 -0.21 -2.81 -35.57
CA LEU A 1 1.17 -2.31 -35.62
C LEU A 1 1.37 -1.26 -36.73
N LYS A 2 0.83 -1.48 -37.95
CA LYS A 2 0.95 -0.49 -39.08
C LYS A 2 0.52 0.94 -38.70
N THR A 3 -0.55 1.08 -37.91
CA THR A 3 -1.05 2.40 -37.45
C THR A 3 -0.07 3.12 -36.51
N LEU A 4 0.78 2.38 -35.79
CA LEU A 4 1.83 2.98 -34.93
C LEU A 4 3.09 3.32 -35.72
N GLU A 5 3.36 2.60 -36.82
CA GLU A 5 4.51 2.85 -37.71
C GLU A 5 4.24 4.01 -38.62
N GLU A 6 3.04 4.11 -39.17
CA GLU A 6 2.63 5.14 -40.13
C GLU A 6 1.32 5.81 -39.68
N PRO A 7 1.33 6.63 -38.63
CA PRO A 7 0.13 7.35 -38.21
C PRO A 7 -0.32 8.33 -39.29
N ARG A 8 -1.63 8.52 -39.43
CA ARG A 8 -2.18 9.52 -40.33
C ARG A 8 -1.68 10.91 -39.93
N LYS A 9 -1.56 11.81 -40.90
CA LYS A 9 -1.18 13.22 -40.65
C LYS A 9 -2.09 13.80 -39.55
N ASN A 10 -1.50 14.57 -38.63
CA ASN A 10 -2.19 15.20 -37.50
C ASN A 10 -2.86 14.21 -36.51
N THR A 11 -2.32 13.00 -36.36
CA THR A 11 -2.82 12.00 -35.41
C THR A 11 -1.81 11.82 -34.28
N LEU A 12 -2.29 11.92 -33.04
CA LEU A 12 -1.57 11.52 -31.83
C LEU A 12 -2.20 10.23 -31.29
N ILE A 13 -1.39 9.20 -31.07
CA ILE A 13 -1.82 7.95 -30.47
C ILE A 13 -1.27 7.87 -29.05
N VAL A 14 -2.14 7.77 -28.05
CA VAL A 14 -1.76 7.62 -26.65
C VAL A 14 -2.16 6.23 -26.19
N LEU A 15 -1.18 5.46 -25.73
CA LEU A 15 -1.37 4.13 -25.14
C LEU A 15 -1.21 4.22 -23.62
N LEU A 16 -2.19 3.75 -22.87
CA LEU A 16 -2.15 3.68 -21.43
C LEU A 16 -1.87 2.23 -20.99
N ALA A 17 -0.90 2.05 -20.11
CA ALA A 17 -0.56 0.74 -19.57
C ALA A 17 -0.22 0.85 -18.07
N HIS A 18 -0.74 -0.07 -17.26
CA HIS A 18 -0.40 -0.16 -15.84
C HIS A 18 0.97 -0.80 -15.62
N ASN A 19 1.38 -1.69 -16.52
CA ASN A 19 2.67 -2.37 -16.42
C ASN A 19 3.33 -2.43 -17.80
N ILE A 20 4.41 -1.68 -17.94
CA ILE A 20 5.17 -1.59 -19.19
C ILE A 20 5.80 -2.93 -19.59
N ASN A 21 6.16 -3.77 -18.61
CA ASN A 21 6.81 -5.07 -18.86
C ASN A 21 5.89 -6.10 -19.53
N LEU A 22 4.57 -5.87 -19.48
CA LEU A 22 3.59 -6.72 -20.15
C LEU A 22 3.37 -6.33 -21.61
N LEU A 23 3.93 -5.21 -22.05
CA LEU A 23 3.78 -4.76 -23.44
C LEU A 23 4.80 -5.44 -24.35
N PRO A 24 4.38 -5.84 -25.56
CA PRO A 24 5.30 -6.34 -26.57
C PRO A 24 6.41 -5.33 -26.89
N LYS A 25 7.63 -5.81 -27.04
CA LYS A 25 8.79 -4.98 -27.41
C LYS A 25 8.59 -4.18 -28.70
N THR A 26 7.78 -4.71 -29.61
CA THR A 26 7.39 -4.07 -30.89
C THR A 26 6.57 -2.79 -30.69
N ILE A 27 5.81 -2.68 -29.60
CA ILE A 27 5.08 -1.45 -29.22
C ILE A 27 6.05 -0.48 -28.56
N LEU A 28 6.84 -0.98 -27.60
CA LEU A 28 7.78 -0.14 -26.85
C LEU A 28 8.82 0.55 -27.75
N SER A 29 9.28 -0.13 -28.80
CA SER A 29 10.25 0.43 -29.74
C SER A 29 9.69 1.56 -30.64
N ARG A 30 8.38 1.74 -30.68
CA ARG A 30 7.68 2.73 -31.55
C ARG A 30 6.98 3.83 -30.77
N CYS A 31 7.00 3.75 -29.45
CA CYS A 31 6.34 4.72 -28.58
C CYS A 31 7.37 5.42 -27.69
N GLN A 32 7.16 6.72 -27.48
CA GLN A 32 7.86 7.42 -26.41
C GLN A 32 7.19 7.06 -25.09
N THR A 33 7.96 6.55 -24.14
CA THR A 33 7.44 6.20 -22.81
C THR A 33 7.47 7.44 -21.91
N ILE A 34 6.32 7.71 -21.28
CA ILE A 34 6.18 8.72 -20.24
C ILE A 34 5.74 8.00 -18.97
N HIS A 35 6.57 8.07 -17.93
CA HIS A 35 6.22 7.54 -16.63
C HIS A 35 5.44 8.57 -15.82
N ILE A 36 4.24 8.20 -15.37
CA ILE A 36 3.44 9.02 -14.47
C ILE A 36 3.58 8.40 -13.07
N ASN A 37 4.31 9.08 -12.22
CA ASN A 37 4.52 8.64 -10.84
C ASN A 37 3.39 9.11 -9.93
N PRO A 38 3.08 8.36 -8.87
CA PRO A 38 2.21 8.83 -7.80
C PRO A 38 2.74 10.13 -7.20
N THR A 39 1.83 11.02 -6.78
CA THR A 39 2.18 12.32 -6.18
C THR A 39 1.81 12.33 -4.71
N TYR A 40 2.77 12.74 -3.87
CA TYR A 40 2.60 12.88 -2.41
C TYR A 40 3.02 14.29 -1.99
N ASP A 41 2.68 15.28 -2.83
CA ASP A 41 3.06 16.67 -2.61
C ASP A 41 1.89 17.51 -2.10
N GLN A 42 2.23 18.67 -1.53
CA GLN A 42 1.26 19.60 -0.99
C GLN A 42 0.34 20.15 -2.09
N GLU A 43 0.81 20.27 -3.33
CA GLU A 43 0.01 20.76 -4.45
C GLU A 43 -1.15 19.81 -4.75
N SER A 44 -0.90 18.50 -4.74
CA SER A 44 -1.93 17.48 -4.91
C SER A 44 -2.93 17.46 -3.74
N ALA A 45 -2.46 17.65 -2.50
CA ALA A 45 -3.32 17.77 -1.33
C ALA A 45 -4.21 19.02 -1.40
N ASP A 46 -3.64 20.15 -1.79
CA ASP A 46 -4.36 21.42 -1.98
C ASP A 46 -5.40 21.31 -3.13
N TRP A 47 -5.05 20.59 -4.20
CA TRP A 47 -5.99 20.32 -5.27
C TRP A 47 -7.17 19.49 -4.77
N LEU A 48 -6.92 18.41 -4.03
CA LEU A 48 -7.96 17.58 -3.40
C LEU A 48 -8.88 18.42 -2.51
N SER A 49 -8.30 19.25 -1.66
CA SER A 49 -9.07 20.11 -0.74
C SER A 49 -10.03 21.04 -1.47
N LYS A 50 -9.70 21.49 -2.67
CA LYS A 50 -10.54 22.34 -3.51
C LYS A 50 -11.70 21.59 -4.18
N GLN A 51 -11.54 20.27 -4.40
CA GLN A 51 -12.58 19.43 -5.02
C GLN A 51 -13.68 19.01 -4.03
N ILE A 52 -13.40 19.10 -2.73
CA ILE A 52 -14.31 18.67 -1.67
C ILE A 52 -15.12 19.87 -1.16
N THR A 53 -16.40 19.68 -0.94
CA THR A 53 -17.30 20.72 -0.44
C THR A 53 -16.94 21.18 0.97
N LYS A 54 -17.12 22.47 1.28
CA LYS A 54 -16.67 23.12 2.53
C LYS A 54 -17.11 22.43 3.82
N ASN A 55 -18.20 21.67 3.82
CA ASN A 55 -18.72 21.04 5.04
C ASN A 55 -17.95 19.78 5.49
N THR A 56 -17.02 19.29 4.68
CA THR A 56 -16.23 18.07 4.96
C THR A 56 -14.73 18.34 5.01
N ARG A 57 -14.27 19.60 4.82
CA ARG A 57 -12.84 19.93 4.71
C ARG A 57 -12.06 19.84 6.03
N ASP A 58 -12.72 20.16 7.14
CA ASP A 58 -12.04 20.32 8.43
C ASP A 58 -11.76 18.97 9.14
N ASP A 59 -12.35 17.87 8.60
CA ASP A 59 -12.24 16.55 9.22
C ASP A 59 -11.19 15.63 8.58
N PHE A 60 -10.51 16.06 7.49
CA PHE A 60 -9.61 15.17 6.74
C PHE A 60 -8.18 15.68 6.64
N ASP A 61 -7.23 14.81 6.96
CA ASP A 61 -5.84 14.95 6.53
C ASP A 61 -5.71 14.53 5.06
N PHE A 62 -5.58 15.51 4.17
CA PHE A 62 -5.48 15.28 2.73
C PHE A 62 -4.20 14.57 2.32
N MET A 63 -3.12 14.70 3.10
CA MET A 63 -1.90 13.94 2.87
C MET A 63 -2.11 12.47 3.17
N GLN A 64 -2.73 12.15 4.30
CA GLN A 64 -3.10 10.78 4.65
C GLN A 64 -4.08 10.16 3.63
N LEU A 65 -5.01 10.97 3.10
CA LEU A 65 -5.92 10.54 2.04
C LEU A 65 -5.18 10.22 0.74
N LEU A 66 -4.21 11.04 0.33
CA LEU A 66 -3.35 10.75 -0.82
C LEU A 66 -2.53 9.48 -0.61
N GLU A 67 -1.96 9.30 0.56
CA GLU A 67 -1.23 8.09 0.93
C GLU A 67 -2.11 6.84 0.86
N SER A 68 -3.34 6.90 1.40
CA SER A 68 -4.29 5.78 1.32
C SER A 68 -4.66 5.42 -0.11
N SER A 69 -4.68 6.40 -1.01
CA SER A 69 -5.04 6.25 -2.42
C SER A 69 -3.81 6.06 -3.35
N LEU A 70 -2.63 5.71 -2.77
CA LEU A 70 -1.39 5.46 -3.50
C LEU A 70 -0.87 6.68 -4.28
N GLY A 71 -1.10 7.90 -3.79
CA GLY A 71 -0.68 9.12 -4.47
C GLY A 71 -1.42 9.38 -5.79
N VAL A 72 -2.66 8.88 -5.90
CA VAL A 72 -3.53 9.10 -7.06
C VAL A 72 -4.70 9.99 -6.65
N PRO A 73 -4.67 11.33 -6.95
CA PRO A 73 -5.66 12.27 -6.44
C PRO A 73 -7.11 11.96 -6.86
N TYR A 74 -7.33 11.50 -8.08
CA TYR A 74 -8.68 11.11 -8.54
C TYR A 74 -9.20 9.87 -7.81
N LYS A 75 -8.34 8.91 -7.52
CA LYS A 75 -8.72 7.75 -6.68
C LYS A 75 -9.07 8.21 -5.27
N ALA A 76 -8.32 9.15 -4.70
CA ALA A 76 -8.61 9.73 -3.40
C ALA A 76 -10.03 10.34 -3.33
N LEU A 77 -10.47 11.03 -4.38
CA LEU A 77 -11.84 11.55 -4.47
C LEU A 77 -12.89 10.42 -4.51
N ASP A 78 -12.62 9.35 -5.22
CA ASP A 78 -13.55 8.21 -5.31
C ASP A 78 -13.57 7.41 -4.00
N ASP A 79 -12.43 7.26 -3.35
CA ASP A 79 -12.30 6.60 -2.04
C ASP A 79 -13.07 7.37 -0.93
N LEU A 80 -13.17 8.70 -1.05
CA LEU A 80 -13.98 9.53 -0.15
C LEU A 80 -15.50 9.40 -0.37
N LYS A 81 -15.92 9.16 -1.62
CA LYS A 81 -17.35 8.96 -1.92
C LYS A 81 -17.88 7.64 -1.38
N GLY A 82 -16.98 6.67 -1.16
CA GLY A 82 -17.26 5.41 -0.49
C GLY A 82 -16.74 5.41 0.94
N ASP A 83 -16.98 4.31 1.65
CA ASP A 83 -16.48 4.13 3.03
C ASP A 83 -15.01 3.66 3.07
N TYR A 84 -14.29 3.68 1.94
CA TYR A 84 -12.95 3.09 1.83
C TYR A 84 -11.95 3.78 2.76
N PHE A 85 -11.95 5.10 2.82
CA PHE A 85 -11.02 5.86 3.67
C PHE A 85 -11.25 5.57 5.16
N ILE A 86 -12.52 5.51 5.59
CA ILE A 86 -12.88 5.16 6.97
C ILE A 86 -12.43 3.73 7.30
N LYS A 87 -12.66 2.79 6.38
CA LYS A 87 -12.17 1.41 6.51
C LYS A 87 -10.66 1.36 6.59
N TYR A 88 -9.96 2.08 5.72
CA TYR A 88 -8.50 2.15 5.71
C TYR A 88 -7.95 2.64 7.05
N GLN A 89 -8.50 3.71 7.61
CA GLN A 89 -8.10 4.20 8.93
C GLN A 89 -8.35 3.15 10.04
N SER A 90 -9.50 2.47 10.00
CA SER A 90 -9.80 1.42 10.96
C SER A 90 -8.86 0.21 10.84
N TRP A 91 -8.47 -0.19 9.61
CA TRP A 91 -7.47 -1.23 9.40
C TRP A 91 -6.09 -0.82 9.92
N GLN A 92 -5.66 0.42 9.64
CA GLN A 92 -4.39 0.95 10.10
C GLN A 92 -4.32 0.94 11.63
N ASN A 93 -5.35 1.45 12.30
CA ASN A 93 -5.44 1.47 13.75
C ASN A 93 -5.41 0.05 14.34
N LEU A 94 -6.19 -0.89 13.77
CA LEU A 94 -6.20 -2.28 14.25
C LEU A 94 -4.86 -2.98 14.01
N LEU A 95 -4.19 -2.74 12.88
CA LEU A 95 -2.86 -3.29 12.63
C LEU A 95 -1.83 -2.81 13.66
N LEU A 96 -1.83 -1.52 14.00
CA LEU A 96 -0.95 -0.97 15.04
C LEU A 96 -1.30 -1.57 16.42
N ASP A 97 -2.56 -1.68 16.74
CA ASP A 97 -3.05 -2.32 17.95
C ASP A 97 -2.59 -3.78 18.08
N ILE A 98 -2.65 -4.56 17.00
CA ILE A 98 -2.18 -5.96 16.94
C ILE A 98 -0.67 -6.03 17.21
N ALA A 99 0.13 -5.13 16.64
CA ALA A 99 1.58 -5.10 16.88
C ALA A 99 1.95 -4.79 18.33
N LEU A 100 1.18 -3.91 18.98
CA LEU A 100 1.40 -3.51 20.37
C LEU A 100 0.78 -4.49 21.38
N SER A 101 -0.28 -5.20 20.99
CA SER A 101 -1.05 -6.12 21.83
C SER A 101 -1.48 -7.36 21.05
N PRO A 102 -0.67 -8.44 21.04
CA PRO A 102 -0.94 -9.65 20.26
C PRO A 102 -2.32 -10.30 20.47
N THR A 103 -2.93 -10.09 21.63
CA THR A 103 -4.27 -10.63 21.94
C THR A 103 -5.38 -10.06 21.05
N LYS A 104 -5.16 -8.90 20.43
CA LYS A 104 -6.13 -8.26 19.53
C LYS A 104 -6.23 -8.92 18.14
N ILE A 105 -5.38 -9.89 17.85
CA ILE A 105 -5.44 -10.67 16.59
C ILE A 105 -6.78 -11.42 16.44
N SER A 106 -7.54 -11.65 17.52
CA SER A 106 -8.87 -12.24 17.45
C SER A 106 -9.94 -11.35 16.79
N ASN A 107 -9.65 -10.06 16.57
CA ASN A 107 -10.61 -9.09 16.03
C ASN A 107 -10.46 -8.88 14.51
N THR A 108 -9.84 -9.85 13.79
CA THR A 108 -9.55 -9.74 12.37
C THR A 108 -10.77 -9.87 11.44
N ASP A 109 -11.96 -10.13 11.98
CA ASP A 109 -13.20 -10.18 11.19
C ASP A 109 -13.46 -8.88 10.39
N ILE A 110 -12.96 -7.74 10.89
CA ILE A 110 -13.04 -6.44 10.19
C ILE A 110 -12.25 -6.42 8.87
N PHE A 111 -11.34 -7.37 8.66
CA PHE A 111 -10.53 -7.51 7.45
C PHE A 111 -11.22 -8.36 6.37
N SER A 112 -12.32 -9.05 6.71
CA SER A 112 -13.03 -9.94 5.79
C SER A 112 -13.46 -9.20 4.52
N ASP A 113 -13.33 -9.87 3.39
CA ASP A 113 -13.57 -9.35 2.04
C ASP A 113 -12.66 -8.19 1.58
N ASN A 114 -11.64 -7.85 2.37
CA ASN A 114 -10.69 -6.77 2.07
C ASN A 114 -9.22 -7.20 2.31
N GLU A 115 -8.94 -8.49 2.35
CA GLU A 115 -7.65 -9.05 2.77
C GLU A 115 -6.46 -8.49 1.96
N LEU A 116 -6.63 -8.32 0.65
CA LEU A 116 -5.61 -7.72 -0.22
C LEU A 116 -5.32 -6.26 0.15
N GLU A 117 -6.38 -5.50 0.41
CA GLU A 117 -6.23 -4.08 0.78
C GLU A 117 -5.60 -3.92 2.16
N VAL A 118 -5.88 -4.85 3.08
CA VAL A 118 -5.22 -4.90 4.40
C VAL A 118 -3.74 -5.25 4.26
N LEU A 119 -3.37 -6.22 3.41
CA LEU A 119 -1.96 -6.51 3.11
C LEU A 119 -1.23 -5.28 2.54
N LYS A 120 -1.87 -4.54 1.64
CA LYS A 120 -1.33 -3.28 1.10
C LYS A 120 -1.23 -2.18 2.17
N CYS A 121 -2.19 -2.12 3.09
CA CYS A 121 -2.14 -1.20 4.23
C CYS A 121 -0.93 -1.53 5.13
N LEU A 122 -0.73 -2.80 5.48
CA LEU A 122 0.43 -3.25 6.24
C LEU A 122 1.76 -2.98 5.52
N GLN A 123 1.82 -3.24 4.20
CA GLN A 123 2.99 -2.91 3.38
C GLN A 123 3.38 -1.43 3.50
N ARG A 124 2.40 -0.53 3.48
CA ARG A 124 2.65 0.92 3.64
C ARG A 124 3.16 1.26 5.03
N LEU A 125 2.53 0.71 6.08
CA LEU A 125 2.99 0.89 7.46
C LEU A 125 4.44 0.42 7.64
N LEU A 126 4.81 -0.71 7.03
CA LEU A 126 6.18 -1.24 7.09
C LEU A 126 7.16 -0.35 6.35
N ASN A 127 6.80 0.16 5.17
CA ASN A 127 7.64 1.10 4.41
C ASN A 127 7.85 2.41 5.20
N GLU A 128 6.80 2.95 5.81
CA GLU A 128 6.87 4.14 6.67
C GLU A 128 7.74 3.87 7.89
N ALA A 129 7.53 2.75 8.58
CA ALA A 129 8.33 2.34 9.73
C ALA A 129 9.83 2.23 9.38
N ILE A 130 10.16 1.61 8.25
CA ILE A 130 11.54 1.50 7.78
C ILE A 130 12.12 2.87 7.46
N LYS A 131 11.36 3.73 6.77
CA LYS A 131 11.78 5.08 6.41
C LYS A 131 12.08 5.94 7.66
N ILE A 132 11.18 5.94 8.63
CA ILE A 132 11.34 6.64 9.91
C ILE A 132 12.60 6.13 10.62
N LYS A 133 12.73 4.82 10.73
CA LYS A 133 13.87 4.19 11.43
C LYS A 133 15.21 4.44 10.74
N VAL A 134 15.25 4.47 9.39
CA VAL A 134 16.46 4.73 8.61
C VAL A 134 16.88 6.19 8.69
N LEU A 135 15.91 7.11 8.66
CA LEU A 135 16.17 8.56 8.70
C LEU A 135 16.38 9.10 10.13
N ASP A 136 16.21 8.24 11.14
CA ASP A 136 16.37 8.55 12.57
C ASP A 136 15.56 9.80 12.98
N HIS A 137 14.29 9.86 12.58
CA HIS A 137 13.38 10.93 12.95
C HIS A 137 12.04 10.35 13.42
N ASP A 138 11.32 11.10 14.24
CA ASP A 138 9.99 10.68 14.70
C ASP A 138 8.96 10.85 13.57
N GLY A 139 8.16 9.80 13.34
CA GLY A 139 6.98 9.88 12.49
C GLY A 139 5.83 10.60 13.19
N ALA A 140 4.87 11.09 12.41
CA ALA A 140 3.67 11.74 12.93
C ALA A 140 2.78 10.79 13.76
N ASN A 141 2.86 9.48 13.51
CA ASN A 141 2.05 8.48 14.21
C ASN A 141 2.79 7.93 15.44
N LEU A 142 2.33 8.29 16.63
CA LEU A 142 2.93 7.91 17.92
C LEU A 142 2.90 6.39 18.16
N GLU A 143 1.87 5.68 17.70
CA GLU A 143 1.76 4.24 17.88
C GLU A 143 2.76 3.50 16.98
N LEU A 144 2.92 3.97 15.75
CA LEU A 144 3.93 3.46 14.83
C LEU A 144 5.34 3.64 15.40
N ASN A 145 5.65 4.81 15.98
CA ASN A 145 6.93 5.08 16.63
C ASN A 145 7.21 4.07 17.75
N ARG A 146 6.21 3.73 18.59
CA ARG A 146 6.33 2.70 19.64
C ARG A 146 6.64 1.30 19.08
N VAL A 147 6.06 0.95 17.93
CA VAL A 147 6.37 -0.31 17.24
C VAL A 147 7.81 -0.29 16.74
N ILE A 148 8.23 0.81 16.12
CA ILE A 148 9.57 1.00 15.54
C ILE A 148 10.67 0.89 16.61
N GLU A 149 10.49 1.53 17.78
CA GLU A 149 11.44 1.48 18.89
C GLU A 149 11.73 0.04 19.34
N LYS A 150 10.70 -0.81 19.38
CA LYS A 150 10.79 -2.20 19.87
C LYS A 150 11.20 -3.21 18.80
N THR A 151 11.29 -2.80 17.54
CA THR A 151 11.48 -3.74 16.42
C THR A 151 12.85 -3.53 15.77
N SER A 152 13.54 -4.63 15.43
CA SER A 152 14.83 -4.56 14.71
C SER A 152 14.64 -4.27 13.22
N TYR A 153 15.65 -3.66 12.58
CA TYR A 153 15.66 -3.46 11.13
C TYR A 153 15.42 -4.75 10.35
N SER A 154 16.12 -5.83 10.75
CA SER A 154 16.03 -7.12 10.04
C SER A 154 14.63 -7.71 10.09
N HIS A 155 13.88 -7.48 11.17
CA HIS A 155 12.49 -7.96 11.30
C HIS A 155 11.55 -7.16 10.41
N LEU A 156 11.71 -5.83 10.34
CA LEU A 156 10.89 -4.98 9.47
C LEU A 156 11.09 -5.33 7.99
N PHE A 157 12.34 -5.48 7.54
CA PHE A 157 12.62 -5.83 6.14
C PHE A 157 12.10 -7.22 5.78
N LYS A 158 12.31 -8.23 6.64
CA LYS A 158 11.79 -9.57 6.37
C LYS A 158 10.28 -9.61 6.31
N LEU A 159 9.60 -8.92 7.22
CA LEU A 159 8.14 -8.88 7.19
C LEU A 159 7.63 -8.10 5.96
N LEU A 160 8.35 -7.08 5.51
CA LEU A 160 8.03 -6.40 4.26
C LEU A 160 8.16 -7.35 3.06
N ASP A 161 9.23 -8.16 3.01
CA ASP A 161 9.41 -9.16 1.96
C ASP A 161 8.31 -10.22 1.97
N ASP A 162 7.94 -10.72 3.16
CA ASP A 162 6.84 -11.68 3.33
C ASP A 162 5.50 -11.07 2.90
N THR A 163 5.24 -9.81 3.25
CA THR A 163 4.04 -9.09 2.85
C THR A 163 3.99 -8.89 1.32
N ASN A 164 5.12 -8.52 0.70
CA ASN A 164 5.24 -8.38 -0.75
C ASN A 164 5.01 -9.71 -1.47
N CYS A 165 5.55 -10.80 -0.92
CA CYS A 165 5.32 -12.16 -1.43
C CYS A 165 3.83 -12.53 -1.35
N ALA A 166 3.16 -12.29 -0.22
CA ALA A 166 1.74 -12.52 -0.04
C ALA A 166 0.88 -11.73 -1.04
N ILE A 167 1.19 -10.45 -1.27
CA ILE A 167 0.51 -9.61 -2.26
C ILE A 167 0.72 -10.16 -3.69
N SER A 168 1.93 -10.60 -4.02
CA SER A 168 2.21 -11.21 -5.33
C SER A 168 1.42 -12.51 -5.53
N MET A 169 1.40 -13.37 -4.50
CA MET A 169 0.68 -14.64 -4.55
C MET A 169 -0.85 -14.48 -4.57
N SER A 170 -1.39 -13.36 -4.11
CA SER A 170 -2.83 -13.08 -4.19
C SER A 170 -3.37 -13.02 -5.62
N GLN A 171 -2.50 -12.87 -6.62
CA GLN A 171 -2.86 -12.93 -8.05
C GLN A 171 -2.96 -14.37 -8.60
N THR A 172 -2.67 -15.35 -7.77
CA THR A 172 -2.75 -16.77 -8.08
C THR A 172 -3.99 -17.40 -7.44
N THR A 173 -4.11 -18.73 -7.51
CA THR A 173 -5.24 -19.49 -6.93
C THR A 173 -5.13 -19.69 -5.40
N VAL A 174 -4.15 -19.08 -4.73
CA VAL A 174 -3.92 -19.23 -3.30
C VAL A 174 -4.98 -18.47 -2.49
N ASN A 175 -5.37 -19.03 -1.35
CA ASN A 175 -6.32 -18.40 -0.44
C ASN A 175 -5.69 -17.18 0.24
N ILE A 176 -6.13 -15.99 -0.15
CA ILE A 176 -5.60 -14.71 0.35
C ILE A 176 -5.81 -14.53 1.86
N LYS A 177 -6.89 -15.06 2.43
CA LYS A 177 -7.14 -14.99 3.87
C LYS A 177 -6.05 -15.73 4.64
N LEU A 178 -5.64 -16.91 4.18
CA LEU A 178 -4.56 -17.68 4.79
C LEU A 178 -3.21 -16.94 4.70
N LEU A 179 -2.95 -16.26 3.57
CA LEU A 179 -1.75 -15.44 3.41
C LEU A 179 -1.74 -14.27 4.41
N LEU A 180 -2.87 -13.58 4.56
CA LEU A 180 -3.02 -12.49 5.52
C LEU A 180 -2.82 -13.01 6.96
N ASP A 181 -3.48 -14.12 7.34
CA ASP A 181 -3.37 -14.69 8.68
C ASP A 181 -1.91 -15.03 9.03
N ASN A 182 -1.16 -15.62 8.09
CA ASN A 182 0.27 -15.93 8.30
C ASN A 182 1.11 -14.66 8.54
N VAL A 183 0.87 -13.61 7.77
CA VAL A 183 1.57 -12.33 7.94
C VAL A 183 1.17 -11.66 9.27
N LEU A 184 -0.11 -11.69 9.63
CA LEU A 184 -0.62 -11.10 10.88
C LEU A 184 -0.09 -11.79 12.12
N VAL A 185 0.11 -13.11 12.10
CA VAL A 185 0.74 -13.85 13.22
C VAL A 185 2.14 -13.31 13.47
N VAL A 186 2.95 -13.11 12.43
CA VAL A 186 4.30 -12.56 12.59
C VAL A 186 4.23 -11.09 13.03
N TRP A 187 3.34 -10.31 12.44
CA TRP A 187 3.11 -8.91 12.80
C TRP A 187 2.71 -8.73 14.26
N SER A 188 1.82 -9.59 14.79
CA SER A 188 1.37 -9.52 16.17
C SER A 188 2.49 -9.71 17.21
N HIS A 189 3.57 -10.36 16.83
CA HIS A 189 4.72 -10.59 17.70
C HIS A 189 5.94 -9.73 17.36
N ILE A 190 5.83 -8.81 16.37
CA ILE A 190 6.97 -8.07 15.80
C ILE A 190 7.77 -7.32 16.86
N THR A 191 7.11 -6.76 17.87
CA THR A 191 7.73 -6.01 18.97
C THR A 191 8.46 -6.89 20.01
N ASN A 192 8.20 -8.21 20.00
CA ASN A 192 8.73 -9.16 20.98
C ASN A 192 9.56 -10.27 20.34
N LEU A 193 9.80 -10.22 19.04
CA LEU A 193 10.57 -11.25 18.34
C LEU A 193 12.03 -11.23 18.77
N LYS A 194 12.49 -12.32 19.39
CA LYS A 194 13.93 -12.57 19.60
C LYS A 194 14.60 -13.06 18.32
N LYS A 195 13.88 -13.84 17.51
CA LYS A 195 14.32 -14.38 16.23
C LYS A 195 13.13 -14.40 15.26
N TYR A 196 13.32 -13.94 14.05
CA TYR A 196 12.28 -14.00 13.03
C TYR A 196 11.93 -15.46 12.72
N PRO A 197 10.65 -15.86 12.76
CA PRO A 197 10.25 -17.22 12.44
C PRO A 197 10.61 -17.52 10.98
N ALA A 198 11.09 -18.74 10.72
CA ALA A 198 11.16 -19.21 9.35
C ALA A 198 9.70 -19.43 8.90
N ILE A 199 9.24 -18.64 7.95
CA ILE A 199 7.97 -18.90 7.28
C ILE A 199 8.22 -20.10 6.37
N THR A 200 8.01 -21.27 6.95
CA THR A 200 8.01 -22.53 6.24
C THR A 200 6.76 -22.53 5.36
N ASN A 201 6.95 -22.64 4.04
CA ASN A 201 5.94 -22.98 3.02
C ASN A 201 5.33 -21.86 2.15
N ILE A 202 5.91 -20.68 2.03
CA ILE A 202 5.51 -19.79 0.92
C ILE A 202 6.28 -20.11 -0.39
N GLN A 203 7.40 -20.85 -0.32
CA GLN A 203 8.26 -21.15 -1.49
C GLN A 203 8.06 -22.53 -2.12
N GLU A 204 7.15 -23.37 -1.63
CA GLU A 204 6.93 -24.74 -2.14
C GLU A 204 5.58 -24.99 -2.83
N TYR A 205 4.93 -23.92 -3.36
CA TYR A 205 3.73 -24.08 -4.19
C TYR A 205 3.92 -23.46 -5.56
#